data_ae1e7863f700e5be026a9622d7527d23
#
_entry.id   ae1e7863f700e5be026a9622d7527d23
#
_cell.length_a   1.000
_cell.length_b   1.000
_cell.length_c   1.000
_cell.angle_alpha   90.00
_cell.angle_beta   90.00
_cell.angle_gamma   90.00
#
_symmetry.space_group_name_H-M   'P 1'
#
loop_
_entity.id
_entity.type
_entity.pdbx_description
1 polymer ?
#
loop_
_entity_poly.entity_id
_entity_poly.type
_entity_poly.pdbx_seq_one_letter_code
_entity_poly.pdbx_strand_id
1 'polypeptide(L)'
;GRLGWKDTIFYVIFQCVGAVLAALLLWLVAGGMPDYSLAVNGLGQNGYGALSPGKFDLLSCFVAEVVLTALFLFVIFGSISKNAPAGFAGLAIGLSLVLIHLVGIPITGTSVNPARSLGPALVVGGEALSQLWLFWVAPIIGGILAAVIWRWGFKNQ
;
A
#
# COMPACT_ATOMS: atom_id res chain seq x y z
N GLY A 1 -0.31 18.31 10.96
CA GLY A 1 0.83 18.94 11.55
C GLY A 1 1.45 18.26 12.77
N ARG A 2 1.44 16.90 12.87
CA ARG A 2 2.12 16.18 13.98
C ARG A 2 3.56 15.82 13.64
N LEU A 3 3.94 15.87 12.36
CA LEU A 3 5.28 15.51 11.88
C LEU A 3 5.94 16.69 11.18
N GLY A 4 7.22 16.91 11.46
CA GLY A 4 8.03 17.93 10.78
C GLY A 4 8.37 17.50 9.36
N TRP A 5 8.61 18.46 8.46
CA TRP A 5 8.95 18.18 7.07
C TRP A 5 10.22 17.34 6.92
N LYS A 6 11.24 17.63 7.73
CA LYS A 6 12.49 16.84 7.74
C LYS A 6 12.23 15.38 8.11
N ASP A 7 11.47 15.15 9.18
CA ASP A 7 11.15 13.80 9.63
C ASP A 7 10.34 13.05 8.57
N THR A 8 9.41 13.73 7.88
CA THR A 8 8.63 13.14 6.80
C THR A 8 9.54 12.60 5.69
N ILE A 9 10.54 13.37 5.26
CA ILE A 9 11.50 12.94 4.23
C ILE A 9 12.26 11.70 4.69
N PHE A 10 12.79 11.70 5.92
CA PHE A 10 13.50 10.54 6.45
C PHE A 10 12.59 9.30 6.53
N TYR A 11 11.35 9.45 6.98
CA TYR A 11 10.39 8.34 6.97
C TYR A 11 10.18 7.77 5.57
N VAL A 12 9.97 8.61 4.56
CA VAL A 12 9.79 8.14 3.17
C VAL A 12 11.02 7.38 2.68
N ILE A 13 12.23 7.94 2.89
CA ILE A 13 13.48 7.30 2.47
C ILE A 13 13.64 5.93 3.14
N PHE A 14 13.53 5.88 4.47
CA PHE A 14 13.75 4.63 5.20
C PHE A 14 12.66 3.59 4.92
N GLN A 15 11.42 3.99 4.69
CA GLN A 15 10.36 3.07 4.26
C GLN A 15 10.66 2.48 2.88
N CYS A 16 11.10 3.30 1.92
CA CYS A 16 11.49 2.81 0.60
C CYS A 16 12.69 1.86 0.66
N VAL A 17 13.74 2.23 1.40
CA VAL A 17 14.91 1.36 1.60
C VAL A 17 14.51 0.04 2.28
N GLY A 18 13.72 0.12 3.36
CA GLY A 18 13.21 -1.05 4.07
C GLY A 18 12.38 -1.97 3.18
N ALA A 19 11.52 -1.39 2.32
CA ALA A 19 10.71 -2.17 1.38
C ALA A 19 11.57 -2.92 0.34
N VAL A 20 12.63 -2.29 -0.17
CA VAL A 20 13.56 -2.93 -1.10
C VAL A 20 14.32 -4.07 -0.41
N LEU A 21 14.86 -3.83 0.79
CA LEU A 21 15.54 -4.87 1.57
C LEU A 21 14.60 -6.04 1.89
N ALA A 22 13.36 -5.75 2.28
CA ALA A 22 12.36 -6.78 2.55
C ALA A 22 12.02 -7.60 1.28
N ALA A 23 11.91 -6.96 0.11
CA ALA A 23 11.68 -7.65 -1.15
C ALA A 23 12.85 -8.56 -1.54
N LEU A 24 14.10 -8.12 -1.32
CA LEU A 24 15.28 -8.94 -1.54
C LEU A 24 15.34 -10.16 -0.62
N LEU A 25 15.00 -9.98 0.67
CA LEU A 25 14.92 -11.08 1.63
C LEU A 25 13.79 -12.06 1.26
N LEU A 26 12.63 -11.53 0.84
CA LEU A 26 11.53 -12.37 0.37
C LEU A 26 11.93 -13.18 -0.86
N TRP A 27 12.64 -12.57 -1.81
CA TRP A 27 13.15 -13.27 -2.99
C TRP A 27 14.14 -14.40 -2.60
N LEU A 28 15.04 -14.12 -1.67
CA LEU A 28 15.95 -15.13 -1.15
C LEU A 28 15.21 -16.33 -0.54
N VAL A 29 14.18 -16.07 0.28
CA VAL A 29 13.35 -17.11 0.90
C VAL A 29 12.54 -17.87 -0.15
N ALA A 30 11.89 -17.16 -1.08
CA ALA A 30 11.10 -17.77 -2.16
C ALA A 30 11.96 -18.63 -3.09
N GLY A 31 13.21 -18.24 -3.33
CA GLY A 31 14.18 -19.00 -4.11
C GLY A 31 14.52 -20.38 -3.52
N GLY A 32 14.21 -20.63 -2.25
CA GLY A 32 14.32 -21.95 -1.63
C GLY A 32 13.19 -22.92 -1.98
N MET A 33 12.13 -22.45 -2.63
CA MET A 33 11.03 -23.31 -3.07
C MET A 33 11.40 -24.00 -4.38
N PRO A 34 11.21 -25.34 -4.50
CA PRO A 34 11.43 -26.04 -5.77
C PRO A 34 10.62 -25.39 -6.89
N ASP A 35 11.22 -25.25 -8.06
CA ASP A 35 10.61 -24.70 -9.27
C ASP A 35 10.21 -23.21 -9.19
N TYR A 36 10.62 -22.48 -8.13
CA TYR A 36 10.39 -21.04 -8.08
C TYR A 36 11.22 -20.31 -9.15
N SER A 37 10.53 -19.48 -9.90
CA SER A 37 11.12 -18.55 -10.86
C SER A 37 10.50 -17.17 -10.67
N LEU A 38 11.35 -16.16 -10.47
CA LEU A 38 10.88 -14.78 -10.31
C LEU A 38 10.03 -14.30 -11.50
N ALA A 39 10.39 -14.75 -12.72
CA ALA A 39 9.69 -14.39 -13.95
C ALA A 39 8.27 -15.00 -14.04
N VAL A 40 8.07 -16.20 -13.44
CA VAL A 40 6.79 -16.91 -13.50
C VAL A 40 5.94 -16.67 -12.27
N ASN A 41 6.53 -16.78 -11.10
CA ASN A 41 5.80 -16.71 -9.83
C ASN A 41 5.69 -15.27 -9.28
N GLY A 42 6.56 -14.38 -9.75
CA GLY A 42 6.63 -13.01 -9.24
C GLY A 42 7.06 -12.93 -7.77
N LEU A 43 6.83 -11.78 -7.16
CA LEU A 43 7.20 -11.51 -5.76
C LEU A 43 6.11 -10.69 -5.04
N GLY A 44 4.86 -10.90 -5.38
CA GLY A 44 3.74 -10.14 -4.82
C GLY A 44 3.72 -8.67 -5.27
N GLN A 45 4.25 -8.40 -6.47
CA GLN A 45 4.16 -7.09 -7.12
C GLN A 45 2.71 -6.73 -7.44
N ASN A 46 2.46 -5.43 -7.48
CA ASN A 46 1.17 -4.90 -7.89
C ASN A 46 1.09 -4.71 -9.41
N GLY A 47 -0.12 -4.75 -9.96
CA GLY A 47 -0.31 -4.52 -11.39
C GLY A 47 -1.77 -4.26 -11.78
N TYR A 48 -1.93 -3.77 -13.02
CA TYR A 48 -3.21 -3.63 -13.70
C TYR A 48 -3.17 -4.33 -15.06
N GLY A 49 -4.32 -4.51 -15.71
CA GLY A 49 -4.39 -5.21 -16.98
C GLY A 49 -3.87 -6.64 -16.90
N ALA A 50 -2.84 -6.96 -17.67
CA ALA A 50 -2.24 -8.29 -17.69
C ALA A 50 -1.60 -8.70 -16.36
N LEU A 51 -1.07 -7.75 -15.57
CA LEU A 51 -0.49 -8.00 -14.25
C LEU A 51 -1.52 -8.00 -13.11
N SER A 52 -2.75 -7.52 -13.33
CA SER A 52 -3.81 -7.65 -12.35
C SER A 52 -4.15 -9.14 -12.14
N PRO A 53 -4.24 -9.64 -10.90
CA PRO A 53 -4.66 -11.02 -10.67
C PRO A 53 -6.01 -11.37 -11.30
N GLY A 54 -7.00 -10.47 -11.19
CA GLY A 54 -8.32 -10.60 -11.81
C GLY A 54 -8.45 -9.94 -13.19
N LYS A 55 -7.34 -9.50 -13.80
CA LYS A 55 -7.32 -8.84 -15.12
C LYS A 55 -8.11 -7.55 -15.20
N PHE A 56 -8.22 -6.83 -14.09
CA PHE A 56 -8.87 -5.52 -14.05
C PHE A 56 -8.08 -4.47 -14.84
N ASP A 57 -8.80 -3.58 -15.52
CA ASP A 57 -8.20 -2.49 -16.28
C ASP A 57 -7.56 -1.41 -15.39
N LEU A 58 -6.86 -0.49 -16.02
CA LEU A 58 -6.16 0.60 -15.36
C LEU A 58 -7.12 1.47 -14.53
N LEU A 59 -8.28 1.82 -15.07
CA LEU A 59 -9.21 2.72 -14.36
C LEU A 59 -9.79 2.06 -13.13
N SER A 60 -10.21 0.81 -13.23
CA SER A 60 -10.72 0.01 -12.11
C SER A 60 -9.67 -0.12 -11.00
N CYS A 61 -8.42 -0.43 -11.38
CA CYS A 61 -7.31 -0.54 -10.44
C CYS A 61 -6.99 0.80 -9.76
N PHE A 62 -6.99 1.89 -10.53
CA PHE A 62 -6.74 3.24 -10.00
C PHE A 62 -7.80 3.64 -8.98
N VAL A 63 -9.09 3.47 -9.31
CA VAL A 63 -10.20 3.79 -8.41
C VAL A 63 -10.16 2.92 -7.16
N ALA A 64 -9.89 1.62 -7.30
CA ALA A 64 -9.76 0.71 -6.17
C ALA A 64 -8.66 1.17 -5.19
N GLU A 65 -7.47 1.48 -5.69
CA GLU A 65 -6.35 1.94 -4.87
C GLU A 65 -6.64 3.27 -4.16
N VAL A 66 -7.27 4.23 -4.86
CA VAL A 66 -7.69 5.51 -4.25
C VAL A 66 -8.68 5.27 -3.11
N VAL A 67 -9.73 4.50 -3.36
CA VAL A 67 -10.80 4.25 -2.38
C VAL A 67 -10.30 3.44 -1.20
N LEU A 68 -9.58 2.33 -1.45
CA LEU A 68 -9.06 1.47 -0.40
C LEU A 68 -8.06 2.20 0.49
N THR A 69 -7.20 3.04 -0.10
CA THR A 69 -6.27 3.87 0.69
C THR A 69 -7.01 4.91 1.50
N ALA A 70 -8.01 5.58 0.93
CA ALA A 70 -8.81 6.55 1.67
C ALA A 70 -9.51 5.92 2.86
N LEU A 71 -10.15 4.77 2.68
CA LEU A 71 -10.80 4.01 3.76
C LEU A 71 -9.80 3.59 4.83
N PHE A 72 -8.62 3.10 4.43
CA PHE A 72 -7.57 2.71 5.36
C PHE A 72 -7.11 3.88 6.24
N LEU A 73 -6.87 5.04 5.65
CA LEU A 73 -6.48 6.23 6.41
C LEU A 73 -7.60 6.77 7.30
N PHE A 74 -8.87 6.62 6.91
CA PHE A 74 -9.98 6.93 7.81
C PHE A 74 -9.95 6.09 9.08
N VAL A 75 -9.71 4.76 8.95
CA VAL A 75 -9.57 3.88 10.10
C VAL A 75 -8.37 4.30 10.94
N ILE A 76 -7.22 4.61 10.32
CA ILE A 76 -6.03 5.07 11.05
C ILE A 76 -6.33 6.35 11.82
N PHE A 77 -6.89 7.39 11.16
CA PHE A 77 -7.20 8.66 11.82
C PHE A 77 -8.18 8.49 12.97
N GLY A 78 -9.23 7.68 12.78
CA GLY A 78 -10.19 7.34 13.83
C GLY A 78 -9.52 6.64 15.02
N SER A 79 -8.68 5.65 14.73
CA SER A 79 -8.02 4.81 15.74
C SER A 79 -6.99 5.56 16.60
N ILE A 80 -6.40 6.64 16.06
CA ILE A 80 -5.43 7.48 16.78
C ILE A 80 -5.99 8.84 17.22
N SER A 81 -7.31 9.04 17.09
CA SER A 81 -7.98 10.25 17.56
C SER A 81 -7.97 10.33 19.09
N LYS A 82 -8.18 11.53 19.63
CA LYS A 82 -8.18 11.76 21.10
C LYS A 82 -9.28 10.96 21.81
N ASN A 83 -10.38 10.70 21.12
CA ASN A 83 -11.54 10.00 21.68
C ASN A 83 -11.50 8.49 21.44
N ALA A 84 -10.46 7.98 20.78
CA ALA A 84 -10.33 6.55 20.54
C ALA A 84 -9.95 5.81 21.84
N PRO A 85 -10.48 4.60 22.08
CA PRO A 85 -10.08 3.79 23.21
C PRO A 85 -8.59 3.48 23.16
N ALA A 86 -7.88 3.74 24.29
CA ALA A 86 -6.44 3.46 24.37
C ALA A 86 -6.15 1.97 24.17
N GLY A 87 -5.06 1.65 23.45
CA GLY A 87 -4.58 0.29 23.25
C GLY A 87 -5.20 -0.47 22.09
N PHE A 88 -6.30 0.01 21.47
CA PHE A 88 -6.99 -0.71 20.39
C PHE A 88 -6.59 -0.28 18.96
N ALA A 89 -5.81 0.78 18.81
CA ALA A 89 -5.44 1.31 17.51
C ALA A 89 -4.77 0.26 16.61
N GLY A 90 -3.79 -0.48 17.14
CA GLY A 90 -3.09 -1.51 16.37
C GLY A 90 -4.01 -2.62 15.87
N LEU A 91 -4.98 -3.05 16.69
CA LEU A 91 -5.96 -4.07 16.31
C LEU A 91 -6.89 -3.56 15.20
N ALA A 92 -7.46 -2.35 15.35
CA ALA A 92 -8.35 -1.77 14.37
C ALA A 92 -7.65 -1.55 13.02
N ILE A 93 -6.43 -1.02 13.03
CA ILE A 93 -5.61 -0.80 11.83
C ILE A 93 -5.24 -2.12 11.18
N GLY A 94 -4.79 -3.11 11.96
CA GLY A 94 -4.42 -4.43 11.43
C GLY A 94 -5.59 -5.16 10.79
N LEU A 95 -6.74 -5.23 11.47
CA LEU A 95 -7.94 -5.86 10.91
C LEU A 95 -8.47 -5.14 9.67
N SER A 96 -8.43 -3.81 9.65
CA SER A 96 -8.82 -3.07 8.44
C SER A 96 -7.91 -3.37 7.26
N LEU A 97 -6.61 -3.53 7.50
CA LEU A 97 -5.67 -3.91 6.45
C LEU A 97 -5.93 -5.33 5.92
N VAL A 98 -6.31 -6.27 6.80
CA VAL A 98 -6.74 -7.62 6.38
C VAL A 98 -7.95 -7.54 5.46
N LEU A 99 -9.00 -6.79 5.85
CA LEU A 99 -10.20 -6.60 5.02
C LEU A 99 -9.87 -5.99 3.66
N ILE A 100 -9.01 -4.97 3.64
CA ILE A 100 -8.54 -4.32 2.41
C ILE A 100 -7.81 -5.31 1.50
N HIS A 101 -7.00 -6.20 2.06
CA HIS A 101 -6.30 -7.22 1.28
C HIS A 101 -7.26 -8.28 0.71
N LEU A 102 -8.28 -8.70 1.47
CA LEU A 102 -9.29 -9.64 0.96
C LEU A 102 -10.04 -9.08 -0.26
N VAL A 103 -10.27 -7.77 -0.31
CA VAL A 103 -10.93 -7.11 -1.44
C VAL A 103 -9.94 -6.76 -2.56
N GLY A 104 -8.77 -6.25 -2.21
CA GLY A 104 -7.85 -5.63 -3.16
C GLY A 104 -6.91 -6.61 -3.85
N ILE A 105 -6.57 -7.76 -3.22
CA ILE A 105 -5.66 -8.74 -3.85
C ILE A 105 -6.13 -9.18 -5.23
N PRO A 106 -7.40 -9.55 -5.46
CA PRO A 106 -7.86 -9.91 -6.80
C PRO A 106 -7.77 -8.77 -7.81
N ILE A 107 -7.84 -7.50 -7.36
CA ILE A 107 -7.90 -6.34 -8.24
C ILE A 107 -6.48 -5.91 -8.66
N THR A 108 -5.60 -5.66 -7.69
CA THR A 108 -4.27 -5.06 -7.94
C THR A 108 -3.11 -5.82 -7.31
N GLY A 109 -3.39 -6.86 -6.51
CA GLY A 109 -2.44 -7.39 -5.54
C GLY A 109 -2.34 -6.53 -4.27
N THR A 110 -3.20 -5.56 -4.11
CA THR A 110 -3.31 -4.57 -3.02
C THR A 110 -2.03 -3.80 -2.73
N SER A 111 -2.00 -2.53 -3.11
CA SER A 111 -0.92 -1.63 -2.70
C SER A 111 -1.26 -0.90 -1.40
N VAL A 112 -2.14 0.07 -1.49
CA VAL A 112 -2.50 1.07 -0.47
C VAL A 112 -1.27 1.72 0.21
N ASN A 113 -0.08 1.50 -0.38
CA ASN A 113 1.21 1.95 0.18
C ASN A 113 2.27 2.02 -0.94
N PRO A 114 2.76 3.22 -1.31
CA PRO A 114 3.78 3.38 -2.35
C PRO A 114 5.07 2.60 -2.10
N ALA A 115 5.58 2.60 -0.86
CA ALA A 115 6.81 1.91 -0.51
C ALA A 115 6.65 0.37 -0.60
N ARG A 116 5.48 -0.15 -0.20
CA ARG A 116 5.16 -1.59 -0.34
C ARG A 116 5.21 -2.03 -1.80
N SER A 117 4.76 -1.19 -2.72
CA SER A 117 4.76 -1.51 -4.15
C SER A 117 6.15 -1.37 -4.79
N LEU A 118 6.95 -0.42 -4.29
CA LEU A 118 8.30 -0.16 -4.79
C LEU A 118 9.21 -1.38 -4.66
N GLY A 119 9.25 -2.02 -3.48
CA GLY A 119 10.15 -3.14 -3.20
C GLY A 119 10.05 -4.27 -4.23
N PRO A 120 8.91 -4.94 -4.35
CA PRO A 120 8.71 -6.00 -5.32
C PRO A 120 8.88 -5.54 -6.78
N ALA A 121 8.42 -4.33 -7.14
CA ALA A 121 8.53 -3.81 -8.49
C ALA A 121 9.98 -3.63 -8.93
N LEU A 122 10.87 -3.18 -8.04
CA LEU A 122 12.30 -3.04 -8.34
C LEU A 122 13.00 -4.40 -8.52
N VAL A 123 12.62 -5.41 -7.74
CA VAL A 123 13.24 -6.74 -7.81
C VAL A 123 12.75 -7.50 -9.04
N VAL A 124 11.45 -7.44 -9.34
CA VAL A 124 10.85 -8.12 -10.50
C VAL A 124 11.19 -7.40 -11.81
N GLY A 125 11.22 -6.05 -11.78
CA GLY A 125 11.50 -5.24 -12.97
C GLY A 125 10.39 -5.24 -14.00
N GLY A 126 10.75 -4.97 -15.25
CA GLY A 126 9.85 -5.08 -16.40
C GLY A 126 8.55 -4.30 -16.27
N GLU A 127 7.44 -4.95 -16.58
CA GLU A 127 6.10 -4.33 -16.57
C GLU A 127 5.67 -3.91 -15.15
N ALA A 128 6.06 -4.63 -14.10
CA ALA A 128 5.77 -4.25 -12.72
C ALA A 128 6.40 -2.89 -12.36
N LEU A 129 7.61 -2.64 -12.83
CA LEU A 129 8.29 -1.36 -12.62
C LEU A 129 7.65 -0.24 -13.46
N SER A 130 7.26 -0.52 -14.70
CA SER A 130 6.60 0.47 -15.57
C SER A 130 5.20 0.86 -15.05
N GLN A 131 4.50 -0.04 -14.36
CA GLN A 131 3.19 0.20 -13.77
C GLN A 131 3.25 0.80 -12.36
N LEU A 132 4.43 0.92 -11.75
CA LEU A 132 4.61 1.39 -10.37
C LEU A 132 4.02 2.78 -10.10
N TRP A 133 3.99 3.64 -11.12
CA TRP A 133 3.44 5.00 -11.01
C TRP A 133 2.02 5.04 -10.47
N LEU A 134 1.16 4.08 -10.88
CA LEU A 134 -0.22 4.01 -10.42
C LEU A 134 -0.27 3.79 -8.90
N PHE A 135 0.57 2.90 -8.40
CA PHE A 135 0.65 2.52 -6.98
C PHE A 135 1.37 3.56 -6.10
N TRP A 136 1.86 4.63 -6.70
CA TRP A 136 2.27 5.85 -6.01
C TRP A 136 1.18 6.90 -6.07
N VAL A 137 0.67 7.19 -7.25
CA VAL A 137 -0.29 8.28 -7.47
C VAL A 137 -1.63 7.99 -6.80
N ALA A 138 -2.21 6.81 -7.02
CA ALA A 138 -3.53 6.49 -6.49
C ALA A 138 -3.58 6.45 -4.95
N PRO A 139 -2.65 5.78 -4.23
CA PRO A 139 -2.62 5.84 -2.77
C PRO A 139 -2.37 7.25 -2.22
N ILE A 140 -1.53 8.06 -2.86
CA ILE A 140 -1.32 9.45 -2.44
C ILE A 140 -2.61 10.26 -2.57
N ILE A 141 -3.33 10.13 -3.67
CA ILE A 141 -4.63 10.79 -3.87
C ILE A 141 -5.63 10.32 -2.81
N GLY A 142 -5.75 9.02 -2.58
CA GLY A 142 -6.60 8.44 -1.53
C GLY A 142 -6.26 9.00 -0.15
N GLY A 143 -4.97 9.10 0.14
CA GLY A 143 -4.48 9.69 1.39
C GLY A 143 -4.83 11.16 1.56
N ILE A 144 -4.67 11.96 0.51
CA ILE A 144 -5.04 13.38 0.51
C ILE A 144 -6.55 13.54 0.72
N LEU A 145 -7.37 12.76 0.00
CA LEU A 145 -8.83 12.79 0.15
C LEU A 145 -9.26 12.46 1.58
N ALA A 146 -8.72 11.38 2.15
CA ALA A 146 -8.99 11.02 3.53
C ALA A 146 -8.61 12.14 4.52
N ALA A 147 -7.43 12.72 4.35
CA ALA A 147 -6.95 13.80 5.22
C ALA A 147 -7.80 15.07 5.12
N VAL A 148 -8.25 15.44 3.92
CA VAL A 148 -9.12 16.58 3.69
C VAL A 148 -10.48 16.35 4.35
N ILE A 149 -11.14 15.22 4.05
CA ILE A 149 -12.45 14.90 4.60
C ILE A 149 -12.38 14.78 6.13
N TRP A 150 -11.36 14.11 6.66
CA TRP A 150 -11.15 14.00 8.11
C TRP A 150 -11.02 15.37 8.77
N ARG A 151 -10.20 16.24 8.21
CA ARG A 151 -9.99 17.59 8.74
C ARG A 151 -11.27 18.43 8.74
N TRP A 152 -12.15 18.27 7.75
CA TRP A 152 -13.39 19.05 7.65
C TRP A 152 -14.52 18.45 8.49
N GLY A 153 -14.66 17.13 8.49
CA GLY A 153 -15.73 16.44 9.21
C GLY A 153 -15.49 16.24 10.71
N PHE A 154 -14.21 16.15 11.13
CA PHE A 154 -13.83 15.75 12.49
C PHE A 154 -12.86 16.73 13.16
N LYS A 155 -13.02 18.04 12.88
CA LYS A 155 -12.13 19.12 13.35
C LYS A 155 -11.93 19.16 14.88
N ASN A 156 -12.85 18.62 15.66
CA ASN A 156 -12.88 18.71 17.13
C ASN A 156 -12.56 17.38 17.84
N GLN A 157 -12.04 16.39 17.13
CA GLN A 157 -11.71 15.07 17.69
C GLN A 157 -10.21 14.84 17.85
#